data_65391d92d243ff7597b62a47c917b74b
#
_entry.id   65391d92d243ff7597b62a47c917b74b
#
_cell.length_a   1.000
_cell.length_b   1.000
_cell.length_c   1.000
_cell.angle_alpha   90.00
_cell.angle_beta   90.00
_cell.angle_gamma   90.00
#
_symmetry.space_group_name_H-M   'P 1'
#
loop_
_entity.id
_entity.type
_entity.pdbx_description
1 polymer ?
#
loop_
_entity_poly.entity_id
_entity_poly.type
_entity_poly.pdbx_seq_one_letter_code
_entity_poly.pdbx_strand_id
1 'polypeptide(L)'
;MTTKNQANPAVRGRKSRAAGAELLPANAGKSAGKVRAVNAPASGGVDHDLERAIPYLLARAGMRMGQAFSKELKPFELSLTEWRVCVALQHKAQQRLSELAAHTATEPSTLSRVVDGLLQRGLLVRERSGDDARALALNLTAEGRDLTQRIIPLAQLYERVSLAGLTSAQAEALRDMLRSIYDNLAVLDREA
;
A
#
# COMPACT_ATOMS: atom_id res chain seq x y z
N MET A 1 26.47 -53.46 -36.01
CA MET A 1 27.72 -53.73 -35.29
C MET A 1 27.60 -52.84 -34.02
N THR A 2 27.10 -53.37 -32.90
CA THR A 2 27.86 -54.02 -31.83
C THR A 2 28.87 -53.07 -31.24
N THR A 3 28.89 -52.58 -30.00
CA THR A 3 28.64 -53.28 -28.70
C THR A 3 28.76 -52.24 -27.56
N LYS A 4 27.94 -52.37 -26.50
CA LYS A 4 28.27 -52.62 -25.09
C LYS A 4 28.98 -51.47 -24.32
N ASN A 5 28.34 -50.86 -23.34
CA ASN A 5 28.08 -51.31 -21.95
C ASN A 5 29.29 -51.20 -21.03
N GLN A 6 29.22 -50.40 -19.97
CA GLN A 6 29.56 -50.69 -18.57
C GLN A 6 29.61 -49.39 -17.79
N ALA A 7 28.68 -49.13 -16.88
CA ALA A 7 28.70 -49.55 -15.47
C ALA A 7 29.52 -48.60 -14.55
N ASN A 8 28.79 -47.99 -13.68
CA ASN A 8 29.00 -47.32 -12.39
C ASN A 8 30.10 -47.94 -11.52
N PRO A 9 30.77 -47.16 -10.66
CA PRO A 9 30.36 -47.26 -9.26
C PRO A 9 30.34 -45.96 -8.44
N ALA A 10 29.51 -46.02 -7.45
CA ALA A 10 29.25 -45.20 -6.30
C ALA A 10 30.48 -44.57 -5.61
N VAL A 11 30.34 -43.29 -5.19
CA VAL A 11 31.09 -42.74 -4.06
C VAL A 11 30.11 -42.10 -3.07
N ARG A 12 30.27 -42.60 -1.87
CA ARG A 12 29.52 -42.31 -0.63
C ARG A 12 29.57 -40.85 -0.19
N GLY A 13 28.46 -40.36 0.22
CA GLY A 13 28.11 -39.70 1.45
C GLY A 13 29.00 -38.58 2.00
N ARG A 14 28.42 -37.40 2.00
CA ARG A 14 28.69 -36.42 3.09
C ARG A 14 27.39 -35.73 3.48
N LYS A 15 26.85 -36.13 4.63
CA LYS A 15 25.73 -35.48 5.30
C LYS A 15 26.22 -34.10 5.75
N SER A 16 25.67 -33.03 5.15
CA SER A 16 25.73 -31.68 5.69
C SER A 16 24.39 -31.41 6.38
N ARG A 17 24.47 -31.15 7.68
CA ARG A 17 23.36 -30.76 8.54
C ARG A 17 22.86 -29.39 8.07
N ALA A 18 21.69 -29.33 7.49
CA ALA A 18 20.92 -28.10 7.35
C ALA A 18 20.27 -27.81 8.71
N ALA A 19 20.64 -26.66 9.29
CA ALA A 19 19.99 -26.11 10.46
C ALA A 19 18.55 -25.76 10.11
N GLY A 20 17.61 -26.26 10.91
CA GLY A 20 16.19 -26.01 10.75
C GLY A 20 15.85 -24.54 10.93
N ALA A 21 15.27 -23.96 9.91
CA ALA A 21 14.48 -22.74 10.05
C ALA A 21 13.12 -23.16 10.59
N GLU A 22 12.89 -22.84 11.84
CA GLU A 22 11.63 -23.07 12.54
C GLU A 22 10.59 -22.12 11.96
N LEU A 23 9.70 -22.66 11.14
CA LEU A 23 8.51 -21.98 10.63
C LEU A 23 7.54 -21.78 11.79
N LEU A 24 7.26 -20.54 12.12
CA LEU A 24 6.15 -20.17 13.01
C LEU A 24 4.83 -20.64 12.39
N PRO A 25 3.90 -21.23 13.17
CA PRO A 25 2.65 -21.74 12.63
C PRO A 25 1.72 -20.60 12.20
N ALA A 26 1.12 -20.75 11.02
CA ALA A 26 0.00 -19.96 10.57
C ALA A 26 -1.19 -20.13 11.54
N ASN A 27 -1.49 -19.12 12.33
CA ASN A 27 -2.65 -19.13 13.21
C ASN A 27 -3.85 -18.51 12.48
N ALA A 28 -4.62 -19.35 11.79
CA ALA A 28 -5.97 -19.05 11.33
C ALA A 28 -6.94 -19.28 12.50
N GLY A 29 -7.16 -18.26 13.32
CA GLY A 29 -8.10 -18.33 14.42
C GLY A 29 -8.84 -17.02 14.60
N LYS A 30 -10.10 -16.96 14.13
CA LYS A 30 -11.06 -15.92 14.48
C LYS A 30 -11.18 -15.84 16.01
N SER A 31 -10.65 -14.81 16.61
CA SER A 31 -10.98 -14.42 17.97
C SER A 31 -11.08 -12.90 17.98
N ALA A 32 -12.32 -12.41 18.03
CA ALA A 32 -12.62 -11.03 18.40
C ALA A 32 -12.23 -10.85 19.87
N GLY A 33 -10.93 -10.72 20.13
CA GLY A 33 -10.39 -10.40 21.44
C GLY A 33 -10.72 -8.95 21.74
N LYS A 34 -11.50 -8.71 22.82
CA LYS A 34 -11.66 -7.39 23.45
C LYS A 34 -10.30 -6.73 23.55
N VAL A 35 -10.14 -5.59 22.86
CA VAL A 35 -8.97 -4.73 23.03
C VAL A 35 -8.97 -4.30 24.50
N ARG A 36 -8.06 -4.88 25.26
CA ARG A 36 -7.87 -4.52 26.68
C ARG A 36 -7.35 -3.09 26.68
N ALA A 37 -8.07 -2.19 27.36
CA ALA A 37 -7.64 -0.82 27.54
C ALA A 37 -6.15 -0.81 27.92
N VAL A 38 -5.34 -0.18 27.08
CA VAL A 38 -3.90 -0.01 27.37
C VAL A 38 -3.84 1.00 28.49
N ASN A 39 -3.60 0.51 29.73
CA ASN A 39 -3.39 1.38 30.88
C ASN A 39 -2.26 2.34 30.55
N ALA A 40 -2.52 3.64 30.66
CA ALA A 40 -1.50 4.65 30.57
C ALA A 40 -0.37 4.31 31.56
N PRO A 41 0.90 4.33 31.16
CA PRO A 41 2.01 4.05 32.06
C PRO A 41 2.04 5.09 33.17
N ALA A 42 2.22 4.63 34.41
CA ALA A 42 2.48 5.49 35.56
C ALA A 42 3.70 6.40 35.26
N SER A 43 3.66 7.62 35.75
CA SER A 43 4.61 8.73 35.54
C SER A 43 6.03 8.45 36.07
N GLY A 44 6.72 7.52 35.40
CA GLY A 44 8.18 7.41 35.39
C GLY A 44 8.57 7.81 33.96
N GLY A 45 9.60 8.66 33.79
CA GLY A 45 10.01 9.18 32.51
C GLY A 45 10.04 8.08 31.45
N VAL A 46 9.09 8.10 30.51
CA VAL A 46 9.01 7.12 29.45
C VAL A 46 10.10 7.53 28.47
N ASP A 47 11.16 6.73 28.46
CA ASP A 47 12.18 6.84 27.41
C ASP A 47 11.52 6.45 26.08
N HIS A 48 10.97 7.46 25.37
CA HIS A 48 10.33 7.29 24.08
C HIS A 48 11.39 7.44 22.98
N ASP A 49 11.99 6.31 22.60
CA ASP A 49 12.93 6.28 21.47
C ASP A 49 12.18 6.51 20.16
N LEU A 50 12.25 7.74 19.67
CA LEU A 50 11.57 8.17 18.45
C LEU A 50 12.03 7.37 17.22
N GLU A 51 13.31 7.00 17.15
CA GLU A 51 13.87 6.23 16.02
C GLU A 51 13.38 4.77 16.00
N ARG A 52 12.72 4.31 17.05
CA ARG A 52 12.06 2.99 17.14
C ARG A 52 10.55 3.06 17.12
N ALA A 53 9.97 4.24 17.18
CA ALA A 53 8.53 4.44 17.17
C ALA A 53 7.96 4.20 15.77
N ILE A 54 7.20 3.12 15.59
CA ILE A 54 6.61 2.73 14.30
C ILE A 54 5.80 3.85 13.65
N PRO A 55 4.91 4.59 14.35
CA PRO A 55 4.17 5.70 13.74
C PRO A 55 5.09 6.79 13.18
N TYR A 56 6.16 7.12 13.89
CA TYR A 56 7.14 8.10 13.44
C TYR A 56 7.90 7.64 12.20
N LEU A 57 8.37 6.38 12.19
CA LEU A 57 9.09 5.81 11.06
C LEU A 57 8.21 5.76 9.81
N LEU A 58 6.94 5.36 9.94
CA LEU A 58 5.96 5.33 8.84
C LEU A 58 5.70 6.74 8.29
N ALA A 59 5.44 7.71 9.16
CA ALA A 59 5.19 9.09 8.74
C ALA A 59 6.41 9.68 8.02
N ARG A 60 7.62 9.49 8.57
CA ARG A 60 8.88 9.97 7.98
C ARG A 60 9.16 9.35 6.62
N ALA A 61 9.02 8.02 6.49
CA ALA A 61 9.20 7.31 5.23
C ALA A 61 8.17 7.76 4.19
N GLY A 62 6.88 7.81 4.55
CA GLY A 62 5.80 8.24 3.67
C GLY A 62 5.97 9.68 3.19
N MET A 63 6.35 10.61 4.07
CA MET A 63 6.65 12.00 3.69
C MET A 63 7.82 12.08 2.70
N ARG A 64 8.91 11.34 2.96
CA ARG A 64 10.08 11.33 2.07
C ARG A 64 9.74 10.81 0.68
N MET A 65 9.00 9.70 0.61
CA MET A 65 8.53 9.13 -0.65
C MET A 65 7.62 10.12 -1.41
N GLY A 66 6.65 10.71 -0.71
CA GLY A 66 5.73 11.69 -1.29
C GLY A 66 6.43 12.92 -1.83
N GLN A 67 7.38 13.50 -1.08
CA GLN A 67 8.17 14.65 -1.52
C GLN A 67 9.05 14.34 -2.74
N ALA A 68 9.68 13.17 -2.76
CA ALA A 68 10.49 12.74 -3.90
C ALA A 68 9.61 12.59 -5.15
N PHE A 69 8.49 11.89 -5.05
CA PHE A 69 7.59 11.63 -6.17
C PHE A 69 6.86 12.90 -6.66
N SER A 70 6.55 13.85 -5.78
CA SER A 70 5.92 15.12 -6.16
C SER A 70 6.73 15.93 -7.19
N LYS A 71 8.05 15.75 -7.23
CA LYS A 71 8.90 16.40 -8.23
C LYS A 71 8.65 15.86 -9.63
N GLU A 72 8.41 14.56 -9.73
CA GLU A 72 8.13 13.86 -11.00
C GLU A 72 6.72 14.17 -11.52
N LEU A 73 5.81 14.61 -10.67
CA LEU A 73 4.45 14.97 -11.06
C LEU A 73 4.36 16.37 -11.71
N LYS A 74 5.36 17.24 -11.50
CA LYS A 74 5.35 18.61 -12.02
C LYS A 74 5.17 18.71 -13.53
N PRO A 75 5.86 17.90 -14.38
CA PRO A 75 5.66 17.95 -15.83
C PRO A 75 4.25 17.53 -16.28
N PHE A 76 3.50 16.86 -15.41
CA PHE A 76 2.12 16.45 -15.66
C PHE A 76 1.09 17.40 -15.02
N GLU A 77 1.58 18.49 -14.41
CA GLU A 77 0.74 19.48 -13.71
C GLU A 77 -0.18 18.84 -12.64
N LEU A 78 0.30 17.80 -11.98
CA LEU A 78 -0.40 17.13 -10.90
C LEU A 78 0.28 17.35 -9.54
N SER A 79 -0.53 17.61 -8.53
CA SER A 79 -0.13 17.46 -7.13
C SER A 79 -0.13 15.97 -6.73
N LEU A 80 0.51 15.66 -5.61
CA LEU A 80 0.50 14.29 -5.06
C LEU A 80 -0.91 13.80 -4.72
N THR A 81 -1.78 14.69 -4.25
CA THR A 81 -3.16 14.34 -3.92
C THR A 81 -3.99 14.09 -5.17
N GLU A 82 -3.84 14.90 -6.22
CA GLU A 82 -4.50 14.65 -7.52
C GLU A 82 -4.04 13.31 -8.13
N TRP A 83 -2.74 13.02 -8.08
CA TRP A 83 -2.22 11.72 -8.49
C TRP A 83 -2.86 10.55 -7.71
N ARG A 84 -2.96 10.66 -6.38
CA ARG A 84 -3.61 9.64 -5.55
C ARG A 84 -5.07 9.41 -5.94
N VAL A 85 -5.80 10.47 -6.25
CA VAL A 85 -7.18 10.39 -6.77
C VAL A 85 -7.21 9.64 -8.10
N CYS A 86 -6.36 10.04 -9.06
CA CYS A 86 -6.32 9.41 -10.37
C CYS A 86 -5.98 7.91 -10.29
N VAL A 87 -4.95 7.53 -9.52
CA VAL A 87 -4.55 6.13 -9.40
C VAL A 87 -5.56 5.29 -8.62
N ALA A 88 -6.25 5.87 -7.63
CA ALA A 88 -7.32 5.18 -6.92
C ALA A 88 -8.52 4.88 -7.84
N LEU A 89 -8.90 5.83 -8.71
CA LEU A 89 -9.95 5.64 -9.72
C LEU A 89 -9.51 4.71 -10.86
N GLN A 90 -8.23 4.66 -11.18
CA GLN A 90 -7.67 3.68 -12.12
C GLN A 90 -7.74 2.26 -11.56
N HIS A 91 -7.50 2.11 -10.26
CA HIS A 91 -7.57 0.81 -9.58
C HIS A 91 -9.01 0.32 -9.41
N LYS A 92 -9.91 1.19 -8.96
CA LYS A 92 -11.33 0.92 -8.80
C LYS A 92 -12.14 2.09 -9.36
N ALA A 93 -12.84 1.85 -10.46
CA ALA A 93 -13.75 2.83 -11.07
C ALA A 93 -15.03 3.03 -10.23
N GLN A 94 -15.79 4.06 -10.55
CA GLN A 94 -17.12 4.33 -9.97
C GLN A 94 -17.11 4.46 -8.45
N GLN A 95 -16.17 5.25 -7.90
CA GLN A 95 -16.12 5.52 -6.46
C GLN A 95 -16.92 6.76 -6.09
N ARG A 96 -17.64 6.67 -4.97
CA ARG A 96 -18.24 7.84 -4.30
C ARG A 96 -17.12 8.67 -3.64
N LEU A 97 -17.41 9.95 -3.39
CA LEU A 97 -16.43 10.84 -2.77
C LEU A 97 -15.94 10.31 -1.40
N SER A 98 -16.84 9.72 -0.60
CA SER A 98 -16.51 9.12 0.70
C SER A 98 -15.58 7.92 0.58
N GLU A 99 -15.82 7.02 -0.40
CA GLU A 99 -14.96 5.87 -0.66
C GLU A 99 -13.57 6.32 -1.12
N LEU A 100 -13.53 7.34 -1.98
CA LEU A 100 -12.28 7.90 -2.48
C LEU A 100 -11.49 8.60 -1.37
N ALA A 101 -12.18 9.27 -0.42
CA ALA A 101 -11.55 9.86 0.76
C ALA A 101 -10.82 8.80 1.61
N ALA A 102 -11.49 7.68 1.87
CA ALA A 102 -10.89 6.56 2.59
C ALA A 102 -9.68 5.98 1.84
N HIS A 103 -9.82 5.71 0.52
CA HIS A 103 -8.74 5.14 -0.30
C HIS A 103 -7.52 6.06 -0.44
N THR A 104 -7.72 7.37 -0.49
CA THR A 104 -6.62 8.35 -0.64
C THR A 104 -6.08 8.84 0.69
N ALA A 105 -6.67 8.42 1.81
CA ALA A 105 -6.40 8.93 3.15
C ALA A 105 -6.39 10.47 3.16
N THR A 106 -7.39 11.07 2.50
CA THR A 106 -7.51 12.52 2.32
C THR A 106 -8.77 13.01 3.01
N GLU A 107 -8.63 14.08 3.75
CA GLU A 107 -9.75 14.72 4.43
C GLU A 107 -10.84 15.14 3.40
N PRO A 108 -12.16 14.87 3.66
CA PRO A 108 -13.22 15.06 2.67
C PRO A 108 -13.32 16.46 2.08
N SER A 109 -13.10 17.51 2.87
CA SER A 109 -13.15 18.91 2.40
C SER A 109 -12.02 19.23 1.41
N THR A 110 -10.83 18.73 1.69
CA THR A 110 -9.66 18.84 0.80
C THR A 110 -9.87 18.03 -0.47
N LEU A 111 -10.39 16.80 -0.33
CA LEU A 111 -10.67 15.94 -1.48
C LEU A 111 -11.70 16.55 -2.42
N SER A 112 -12.77 17.15 -1.89
CA SER A 112 -13.79 17.81 -2.72
C SER A 112 -13.17 18.87 -3.64
N ARG A 113 -12.29 19.73 -3.12
CA ARG A 113 -11.60 20.76 -3.92
C ARG A 113 -10.68 20.15 -4.98
N VAL A 114 -9.97 19.09 -4.64
CA VAL A 114 -9.10 18.35 -5.57
C VAL A 114 -9.91 17.75 -6.70
N VAL A 115 -11.03 17.08 -6.37
CA VAL A 115 -11.93 16.49 -7.35
C VAL A 115 -12.54 17.55 -8.27
N ASP A 116 -12.97 18.70 -7.72
CA ASP A 116 -13.52 19.80 -8.53
C ASP A 116 -12.47 20.36 -9.50
N GLY A 117 -11.23 20.50 -9.08
CA GLY A 117 -10.13 20.89 -9.97
C GLY A 117 -9.87 19.89 -11.09
N LEU A 118 -9.88 18.58 -10.80
CA LEU A 118 -9.71 17.54 -11.81
C LEU A 118 -10.91 17.45 -12.77
N LEU A 119 -12.13 17.69 -12.30
CA LEU A 119 -13.32 17.80 -13.14
C LEU A 119 -13.23 18.99 -14.11
N GLN A 120 -12.81 20.17 -13.62
CA GLN A 120 -12.59 21.35 -14.45
C GLN A 120 -11.54 21.15 -15.52
N ARG A 121 -10.51 20.34 -15.25
CA ARG A 121 -9.46 19.95 -16.18
C ARG A 121 -9.87 18.85 -17.15
N GLY A 122 -11.09 18.30 -17.04
CA GLY A 122 -11.57 17.22 -17.89
C GLY A 122 -10.90 15.86 -17.63
N LEU A 123 -10.20 15.70 -16.51
CA LEU A 123 -9.52 14.43 -16.14
C LEU A 123 -10.48 13.47 -15.44
N LEU A 124 -11.50 13.99 -14.79
CA LEU A 124 -12.57 13.22 -14.14
C LEU A 124 -13.93 13.55 -14.74
N VAL A 125 -14.87 12.65 -14.52
CA VAL A 125 -16.29 12.82 -14.83
C VAL A 125 -17.14 12.30 -13.66
N ARG A 126 -18.28 12.95 -13.42
CA ARG A 126 -19.32 12.47 -12.51
C ARG A 126 -20.38 11.76 -13.30
N GLU A 127 -20.63 10.52 -12.98
CA GLU A 127 -21.66 9.69 -13.62
C GLU A 127 -22.63 9.15 -12.56
N ARG A 128 -23.83 8.79 -12.97
CA ARG A 128 -24.75 8.09 -12.07
C ARG A 128 -24.22 6.69 -11.80
N SER A 129 -24.19 6.30 -10.51
CA SER A 129 -23.82 4.94 -10.14
C SER A 129 -24.81 3.93 -10.76
N GLY A 130 -24.30 2.85 -11.36
CA GLY A 130 -25.14 1.79 -11.91
C GLY A 130 -26.04 1.10 -10.87
N ASP A 131 -25.56 1.04 -9.61
CA ASP A 131 -26.25 0.36 -8.50
C ASP A 131 -27.25 1.27 -7.75
N ASP A 132 -27.06 2.59 -7.82
CA ASP A 132 -27.94 3.58 -7.19
C ASP A 132 -27.99 4.84 -8.08
N ALA A 133 -29.07 4.96 -8.85
CA ALA A 133 -29.28 6.07 -9.76
C ALA A 133 -29.30 7.47 -9.09
N ARG A 134 -29.37 7.52 -7.75
CA ARG A 134 -29.34 8.76 -6.98
C ARG A 134 -27.92 9.14 -6.54
N ALA A 135 -26.98 8.18 -6.57
CA ALA A 135 -25.61 8.42 -6.16
C ALA A 135 -24.72 8.79 -7.36
N LEU A 136 -23.97 9.87 -7.23
CA LEU A 136 -22.95 10.25 -8.20
C LEU A 136 -21.64 9.52 -7.87
N ALA A 137 -21.10 8.85 -8.86
CA ALA A 137 -19.79 8.23 -8.81
C ALA A 137 -18.78 9.00 -9.67
N LEU A 138 -17.53 8.96 -9.26
CA LEU A 138 -16.42 9.57 -9.95
C LEU A 138 -15.72 8.51 -10.81
N ASN A 139 -15.38 8.91 -12.04
CA ASN A 139 -14.61 8.10 -12.98
C ASN A 139 -13.50 8.94 -13.62
N LEU A 140 -12.45 8.27 -14.08
CA LEU A 140 -11.49 8.89 -15.01
C LEU A 140 -12.13 9.01 -16.39
N THR A 141 -11.91 10.15 -17.05
CA THR A 141 -12.13 10.28 -18.49
C THR A 141 -11.09 9.46 -19.29
N ALA A 142 -11.21 9.40 -20.61
CA ALA A 142 -10.16 8.80 -21.45
C ALA A 142 -8.82 9.51 -21.23
N GLU A 143 -8.84 10.85 -21.23
CA GLU A 143 -7.65 11.69 -20.99
C GLU A 143 -7.04 11.46 -19.60
N GLY A 144 -7.89 11.39 -18.56
CA GLY A 144 -7.45 11.06 -17.20
C GLY A 144 -6.80 9.69 -17.09
N ARG A 145 -7.34 8.68 -17.80
CA ARG A 145 -6.74 7.33 -17.86
C ARG A 145 -5.39 7.34 -18.57
N ASP A 146 -5.29 8.00 -19.71
CA ASP A 146 -4.04 8.08 -20.48
C ASP A 146 -2.95 8.79 -19.68
N LEU A 147 -3.29 9.91 -19.03
CA LEU A 147 -2.38 10.62 -18.14
C LEU A 147 -1.91 9.73 -16.99
N THR A 148 -2.84 9.03 -16.32
CA THR A 148 -2.52 8.13 -15.21
C THR A 148 -1.61 6.99 -15.66
N GLN A 149 -1.88 6.37 -16.80
CA GLN A 149 -1.07 5.29 -17.36
C GLN A 149 0.38 5.74 -17.69
N ARG A 150 0.57 6.96 -18.14
CA ARG A 150 1.91 7.51 -18.40
C ARG A 150 2.72 7.71 -17.13
N ILE A 151 2.07 7.93 -15.99
CA ILE A 151 2.74 8.18 -14.70
C ILE A 151 3.00 6.87 -13.93
N ILE A 152 2.19 5.83 -14.10
CA ILE A 152 2.35 4.54 -13.40
C ILE A 152 3.78 3.98 -13.46
N PRO A 153 4.49 3.95 -14.60
CA PRO A 153 5.86 3.46 -14.64
C PRO A 153 6.84 4.21 -13.73
N LEU A 154 6.63 5.53 -13.57
CA LEU A 154 7.42 6.35 -12.64
C LEU A 154 7.12 5.99 -11.19
N ALA A 155 5.85 5.80 -10.84
CA ALA A 155 5.45 5.36 -9.50
C ALA A 155 6.07 4.00 -9.15
N GLN A 156 6.04 3.05 -10.09
CA GLN A 156 6.68 1.74 -9.94
C GLN A 156 8.21 1.83 -9.80
N LEU A 157 8.84 2.77 -10.50
CA LEU A 157 10.28 3.01 -10.33
C LEU A 157 10.59 3.51 -8.92
N TYR A 158 9.83 4.49 -8.42
CA TYR A 158 10.00 5.02 -7.07
C TYR A 158 9.72 3.97 -5.99
N GLU A 159 8.74 3.10 -6.19
CA GLU A 159 8.52 1.94 -5.31
C GLU A 159 9.75 1.02 -5.30
N ARG A 160 10.26 0.61 -6.47
CA ARG A 160 11.46 -0.23 -6.54
C ARG A 160 12.67 0.40 -5.86
N VAL A 161 12.88 1.70 -6.04
CA VAL A 161 13.98 2.43 -5.38
C VAL A 161 13.79 2.45 -3.87
N SER A 162 12.57 2.67 -3.39
CA SER A 162 12.28 2.71 -1.95
C SER A 162 12.41 1.34 -1.26
N LEU A 163 12.24 0.26 -2.01
CA LEU A 163 12.38 -1.12 -1.53
C LEU A 163 13.76 -1.73 -1.84
N ALA A 164 14.72 -0.93 -2.35
CA ALA A 164 16.05 -1.42 -2.67
C ALA A 164 16.72 -2.02 -1.43
N GLY A 165 17.28 -3.23 -1.61
CA GLY A 165 17.89 -4.00 -0.51
C GLY A 165 16.94 -4.97 0.19
N LEU A 166 15.64 -4.93 -0.08
CA LEU A 166 14.69 -5.93 0.39
C LEU A 166 14.53 -7.05 -0.66
N THR A 167 14.43 -8.27 -0.17
CA THR A 167 14.00 -9.40 -1.01
C THR A 167 12.51 -9.29 -1.33
N SER A 168 12.02 -9.99 -2.37
CA SER A 168 10.59 -10.01 -2.71
C SER A 168 9.72 -10.48 -1.54
N ALA A 169 10.18 -11.47 -0.77
CA ALA A 169 9.48 -11.96 0.41
C ALA A 169 9.40 -10.90 1.52
N GLN A 170 10.48 -10.13 1.73
CA GLN A 170 10.48 -9.03 2.70
C GLN A 170 9.56 -7.88 2.27
N ALA A 171 9.54 -7.55 0.98
CA ALA A 171 8.64 -6.53 0.45
C ALA A 171 7.16 -6.94 0.60
N GLU A 172 6.82 -8.22 0.35
CA GLU A 172 5.46 -8.74 0.60
C GLU A 172 5.11 -8.73 2.08
N ALA A 173 5.99 -9.20 2.94
CA ALA A 173 5.77 -9.14 4.38
C ALA A 173 5.55 -7.70 4.89
N LEU A 174 6.29 -6.73 4.34
CA LEU A 174 6.08 -5.32 4.67
C LEU A 174 4.69 -4.84 4.24
N ARG A 175 4.21 -5.21 3.04
CA ARG A 175 2.85 -4.86 2.58
C ARG A 175 1.78 -5.42 3.51
N ASP A 176 1.93 -6.68 3.93
CA ASP A 176 0.99 -7.33 4.84
C ASP A 176 0.99 -6.69 6.23
N MET A 177 2.17 -6.34 6.75
CA MET A 177 2.29 -5.61 8.03
C MET A 177 1.62 -4.23 7.95
N LEU A 178 1.81 -3.49 6.86
CA LEU A 178 1.18 -2.18 6.67
C LEU A 178 -0.34 -2.28 6.57
N ARG A 179 -0.87 -3.29 5.87
CA ARG A 179 -2.32 -3.57 5.82
C ARG A 179 -2.86 -3.90 7.21
N SER A 180 -2.18 -4.77 7.94
CA SER A 180 -2.58 -5.14 9.30
C SER A 180 -2.60 -3.94 10.26
N ILE A 181 -1.62 -3.03 10.16
CA ILE A 181 -1.60 -1.81 10.96
C ILE A 181 -2.82 -0.94 10.61
N TYR A 182 -3.11 -0.76 9.33
CA TYR A 182 -4.26 0.02 8.86
C TYR A 182 -5.58 -0.57 9.38
N ASP A 183 -5.79 -1.88 9.22
CA ASP A 183 -7.00 -2.57 9.66
C ASP A 183 -7.18 -2.53 11.18
N ASN A 184 -6.10 -2.64 11.94
CA ASN A 184 -6.16 -2.54 13.40
C ASN A 184 -6.61 -1.16 13.88
N LEU A 185 -6.25 -0.09 13.16
CA LEU A 185 -6.65 1.28 13.50
C LEU A 185 -8.12 1.57 13.19
N ALA A 186 -8.76 0.82 12.30
CA ALA A 186 -10.18 0.98 11.98
C ALA A 186 -11.13 0.74 13.19
N VAL A 187 -10.63 0.12 14.25
CA VAL A 187 -11.37 -0.03 15.53
C VAL A 187 -11.59 1.34 16.19
N LEU A 188 -10.64 2.25 16.06
CA LEU A 188 -10.69 3.58 16.68
C LEU A 188 -11.70 4.50 15.96
N ASP A 189 -11.98 4.28 14.68
CA ASP A 189 -12.93 5.08 13.90
C ASP A 189 -14.40 4.81 14.30
N ARG A 190 -14.67 3.73 15.06
CA ARG A 190 -16.01 3.34 15.50
C ARG A 190 -16.41 3.92 16.86
N GLU A 191 -15.47 4.49 17.57
CA GLU A 191 -15.66 5.04 18.92
C GLU A 191 -15.70 6.58 18.93
N ALA A 192 -15.54 7.23 17.77
CA ALA A 192 -15.61 8.67 17.58
C ALA A 192 -16.96 9.08 16.94
#